data_2fa47985dcb6d1901576618348db3487
#
_entry.id   2fa47985dcb6d1901576618348db3487
#
_cell.length_a   1.000
_cell.length_b   1.000
_cell.length_c   1.000
_cell.angle_alpha   90.00
_cell.angle_beta   90.00
_cell.angle_gamma   90.00
#
_symmetry.space_group_name_H-M   'P 1'
#
loop_
_entity.id
_entity.type
_entity.pdbx_description
1 polymer ?
#
loop_
_entity_poly.entity_id
_entity_poly.type
_entity_poly.pdbx_seq_one_letter_code
_entity_poly.pdbx_strand_id
1 'polypeptide(L)'
;MYKYIGEYPKDRENGWSDELQGVCHDEENWFFTQKGKMWKFPVSHNLNKKISKSDIDGEKIICMDYGYHLGDIDCFNGYLFVPVVDDGYPYIAVFSAKDLKFITKQIIKRNGNYFDSLGWCAINPTNGKLYTSDRHISDKIEDDKSPIIVYNVDYEAIANRSDKFLSSFCTLIPYTESGENIYLKHSQGGCFDDKNNLHLVNGYPHSYGTRGISIYKVPTMPEYGKKYVIKRKTTLL
;
A
#
# COMPACT_ATOMS: atom_id res chain seq x y z
N MET A 1 -17.59 -11.64 -9.52
CA MET A 1 -18.33 -10.40 -9.84
C MET A 1 -18.20 -9.49 -8.61
N TYR A 2 -17.68 -8.28 -8.75
CA TYR A 2 -17.58 -7.30 -7.66
C TYR A 2 -18.93 -6.60 -7.49
N LYS A 3 -19.36 -6.42 -6.26
CA LYS A 3 -20.63 -5.77 -5.92
C LYS A 3 -20.33 -4.59 -5.00
N TYR A 4 -20.82 -3.42 -5.37
CA TYR A 4 -20.82 -2.26 -4.46
C TYR A 4 -21.72 -2.56 -3.25
N ILE A 5 -21.18 -2.40 -2.05
CA ILE A 5 -21.89 -2.68 -0.79
C ILE A 5 -22.13 -1.42 0.05
N GLY A 6 -21.48 -0.31 -0.24
CA GLY A 6 -21.68 0.96 0.45
C GLY A 6 -20.42 1.80 0.59
N GLU A 7 -20.59 2.95 1.20
CA GLU A 7 -19.52 3.86 1.59
C GLU A 7 -19.51 3.99 3.11
N TYR A 8 -18.32 4.02 3.68
CA TYR A 8 -18.11 4.13 5.12
C TYR A 8 -16.96 5.11 5.41
N PRO A 9 -17.12 6.05 6.34
CA PRO A 9 -18.36 6.41 7.01
C PRO A 9 -19.34 7.13 6.06
N LYS A 10 -20.62 7.03 6.33
CA LYS A 10 -21.64 7.85 5.62
C LYS A 10 -21.49 9.34 5.94
N ASP A 11 -21.00 9.64 7.13
CA ASP A 11 -20.74 10.99 7.63
C ASP A 11 -19.23 11.20 7.71
N ARG A 12 -18.69 12.03 6.83
CA ARG A 12 -17.26 12.33 6.76
C ARG A 12 -16.74 13.27 7.85
N GLU A 13 -17.60 13.76 8.73
CA GLU A 13 -17.20 14.60 9.88
C GLU A 13 -16.54 13.81 11.02
N ASN A 14 -16.27 12.53 10.84
CA ASN A 14 -15.74 11.66 11.89
C ASN A 14 -14.22 11.74 12.12
N GLY A 15 -13.53 12.78 11.66
CA GLY A 15 -12.13 13.05 11.94
C GLY A 15 -11.13 12.00 11.45
N TRP A 16 -11.37 10.71 11.71
CA TRP A 16 -10.52 9.62 11.26
C TRP A 16 -10.62 9.35 9.74
N SER A 17 -11.72 9.73 9.13
CA SER A 17 -11.97 9.56 7.69
C SER A 17 -11.52 10.73 6.83
N ASP A 18 -11.04 11.81 7.44
CA ASP A 18 -10.51 12.95 6.72
C ASP A 18 -9.19 12.60 6.06
N GLU A 19 -9.06 12.93 4.79
CA GLU A 19 -7.82 12.70 4.02
C GLU A 19 -7.28 11.26 4.13
N LEU A 20 -8.17 10.24 4.14
CA LEU A 20 -7.76 8.84 4.16
C LEU A 20 -6.83 8.55 2.98
N GLN A 21 -5.69 7.92 3.30
CA GLN A 21 -4.67 7.52 2.33
C GLN A 21 -4.67 6.02 2.09
N GLY A 22 -4.99 5.22 3.12
CA GLY A 22 -4.99 3.79 3.01
C GLY A 22 -5.78 3.07 4.08
N VAL A 23 -6.09 1.81 3.80
CA VAL A 23 -6.79 0.91 4.70
C VAL A 23 -6.31 -0.52 4.54
N CYS A 24 -6.04 -1.18 5.65
CA CYS A 24 -5.88 -2.64 5.69
C CYS A 24 -6.56 -3.21 6.94
N HIS A 25 -6.56 -4.52 7.07
CA HIS A 25 -7.10 -5.18 8.25
C HIS A 25 -6.37 -6.50 8.53
N ASP A 26 -6.33 -6.88 9.79
CA ASP A 26 -6.12 -8.25 10.22
C ASP A 26 -7.46 -8.89 10.64
N GLU A 27 -7.44 -10.04 11.29
CA GLU A 27 -8.66 -10.72 11.73
C GLU A 27 -9.43 -9.94 12.82
N GLU A 28 -8.73 -9.09 13.58
CA GLU A 28 -9.27 -8.41 14.76
C GLU A 28 -9.47 -6.91 14.55
N ASN A 29 -8.67 -6.28 13.69
CA ASN A 29 -8.59 -4.82 13.60
C ASN A 29 -8.56 -4.29 12.18
N TRP A 30 -9.19 -3.14 11.99
CA TRP A 30 -8.97 -2.24 10.87
C TRP A 30 -7.83 -1.27 11.19
N PHE A 31 -7.01 -0.97 10.19
CA PHE A 31 -5.96 0.04 10.25
C PHE A 31 -6.18 1.05 9.13
N PHE A 32 -6.07 2.33 9.47
CA PHE A 32 -6.23 3.42 8.51
C PHE A 32 -5.05 4.38 8.61
N THR A 33 -4.63 4.90 7.47
CA THR A 33 -3.67 6.01 7.39
C THR A 33 -4.34 7.27 6.88
N GLN A 34 -3.89 8.40 7.42
CA GLN A 34 -4.18 9.75 6.97
C GLN A 34 -2.86 10.46 6.66
N LYS A 35 -2.93 11.72 6.24
CA LYS A 35 -1.74 12.54 5.95
C LYS A 35 -0.72 12.63 7.10
N GLY A 36 -1.05 12.36 8.33
CA GLY A 36 -0.11 12.42 9.44
C GLY A 36 -0.46 11.48 10.57
N LYS A 37 -1.56 10.76 10.45
CA LYS A 37 -2.10 9.93 11.53
C LYS A 37 -2.32 8.50 11.09
N MET A 38 -2.23 7.61 12.05
CA MET A 38 -2.60 6.20 11.89
C MET A 38 -3.63 5.85 12.96
N TRP A 39 -4.64 5.08 12.54
CA TRP A 39 -5.73 4.66 13.38
C TRP A 39 -5.84 3.13 13.40
N LYS A 40 -6.23 2.60 14.55
CA LYS A 40 -6.56 1.19 14.75
C LYS A 40 -7.94 1.08 15.38
N PHE A 41 -8.80 0.26 14.78
CA PHE A 41 -10.17 0.01 15.23
C PHE A 41 -10.40 -1.49 15.33
N PRO A 42 -11.12 -1.99 16.33
CA PRO A 42 -11.65 -3.36 16.28
C PRO A 42 -12.54 -3.55 15.04
N VAL A 43 -12.48 -4.72 14.39
CA VAL A 43 -13.35 -5.02 13.24
C VAL A 43 -14.85 -4.99 13.60
N SER A 44 -15.17 -5.17 14.87
CA SER A 44 -16.54 -5.03 15.40
C SER A 44 -17.00 -3.58 15.54
N HIS A 45 -16.11 -2.58 15.37
CA HIS A 45 -16.48 -1.18 15.50
C HIS A 45 -17.34 -0.75 14.32
N ASN A 46 -18.46 -0.07 14.65
CA ASN A 46 -19.30 0.53 13.61
C ASN A 46 -18.63 1.80 13.05
N LEU A 47 -18.04 1.71 11.88
CA LEU A 47 -17.34 2.81 11.22
C LEU A 47 -18.21 4.04 10.91
N ASN A 48 -19.55 3.93 11.02
CA ASN A 48 -20.47 5.08 10.93
C ASN A 48 -20.70 5.79 12.27
N LYS A 49 -20.22 5.21 13.38
CA LYS A 49 -20.37 5.82 14.70
C LYS A 49 -19.28 6.88 14.90
N LYS A 50 -19.67 8.04 15.42
CA LYS A 50 -18.69 9.07 15.85
C LYS A 50 -17.78 8.49 16.94
N ILE A 51 -16.51 8.78 16.82
CA ILE A 51 -15.52 8.40 17.83
C ILE A 51 -15.63 9.38 18.98
N SER A 52 -15.83 8.86 20.16
CA SER A 52 -15.79 9.63 21.40
C SER A 52 -14.41 9.54 22.06
N LYS A 53 -14.11 10.48 22.96
CA LYS A 53 -12.91 10.44 23.77
C LYS A 53 -12.81 9.14 24.60
N SER A 54 -13.94 8.65 25.10
CA SER A 54 -13.99 7.38 25.86
C SER A 54 -13.69 6.14 25.01
N ASP A 55 -13.91 6.19 23.70
CA ASP A 55 -13.55 5.09 22.80
C ASP A 55 -12.02 5.00 22.64
N ILE A 56 -11.32 6.17 22.62
CA ILE A 56 -9.86 6.25 22.58
C ILE A 56 -9.25 5.90 23.94
N ASP A 57 -9.74 6.51 25.02
CA ASP A 57 -9.23 6.30 26.38
C ASP A 57 -9.47 4.86 26.89
N GLY A 58 -10.47 4.17 26.33
CA GLY A 58 -10.79 2.78 26.64
C GLY A 58 -9.92 1.74 25.91
N GLU A 59 -8.84 2.13 25.26
CA GLU A 59 -7.91 1.28 24.49
C GLU A 59 -8.56 0.50 23.32
N LYS A 60 -9.83 0.80 23.01
CA LYS A 60 -10.52 0.15 21.89
C LYS A 60 -10.11 0.72 20.54
N ILE A 61 -9.79 2.02 20.53
CA ILE A 61 -9.36 2.75 19.34
C ILE A 61 -8.03 3.41 19.66
N ILE A 62 -7.04 3.19 18.82
CA ILE A 62 -5.74 3.82 18.94
C ILE A 62 -5.59 4.83 17.81
N CYS A 63 -5.15 6.04 18.15
CA CYS A 63 -4.75 7.06 17.18
C CYS A 63 -3.34 7.54 17.51
N MET A 64 -2.45 7.51 16.53
CA MET A 64 -1.09 8.01 16.67
C MET A 64 -0.82 9.07 15.60
N ASP A 65 -0.18 10.16 16.01
CA ASP A 65 0.25 11.25 15.12
C ASP A 65 1.75 11.10 14.86
N TYR A 66 2.12 11.04 13.58
CA TYR A 66 3.50 10.88 13.13
C TYR A 66 4.05 12.11 12.41
N GLY A 67 3.19 13.07 12.05
CA GLY A 67 3.60 14.32 11.40
C GLY A 67 4.07 14.20 9.95
N TYR A 68 4.16 12.98 9.38
CA TYR A 68 4.60 12.72 8.01
C TYR A 68 3.45 12.29 7.12
N HIS A 69 3.60 12.46 5.79
CA HIS A 69 2.61 11.98 4.85
C HIS A 69 2.70 10.44 4.74
N LEU A 70 1.71 9.77 5.33
CA LEU A 70 1.57 8.32 5.26
C LEU A 70 0.79 7.97 3.99
N GLY A 71 1.27 6.97 3.24
CA GLY A 71 0.57 6.42 2.08
C GLY A 71 -0.36 5.26 2.43
N ASP A 72 -0.72 4.48 1.41
CA ASP A 72 -1.58 3.30 1.58
C ASP A 72 -0.85 2.19 2.35
N ILE A 73 -1.53 1.65 3.35
CA ILE A 73 -0.99 0.73 4.36
C ILE A 73 -1.37 -0.71 4.04
N ASP A 74 -0.48 -1.64 4.35
CA ASP A 74 -0.83 -3.06 4.40
C ASP A 74 -0.32 -3.74 5.67
N CYS A 75 -0.94 -4.86 6.04
CA CYS A 75 -0.60 -5.60 7.25
C CYS A 75 -0.25 -7.07 6.95
N PHE A 76 0.79 -7.56 7.63
CA PHE A 76 1.19 -8.96 7.53
C PHE A 76 2.04 -9.37 8.75
N ASN A 77 1.79 -10.57 9.29
CA ASN A 77 2.53 -11.14 10.42
C ASN A 77 2.65 -10.20 11.65
N GLY A 78 1.59 -9.43 11.95
CA GLY A 78 1.60 -8.50 13.09
C GLY A 78 2.36 -7.20 12.86
N TYR A 79 2.82 -6.95 11.64
CA TYR A 79 3.47 -5.72 11.20
C TYR A 79 2.58 -4.93 10.25
N LEU A 80 2.67 -3.61 10.33
CA LEU A 80 2.08 -2.67 9.37
C LEU A 80 3.20 -2.09 8.53
N PHE A 81 3.05 -2.18 7.22
CA PHE A 81 3.97 -1.61 6.25
C PHE A 81 3.35 -0.34 5.68
N VAL A 82 4.04 0.78 5.79
CA VAL A 82 3.51 2.09 5.42
C VAL A 82 4.52 2.82 4.55
N PRO A 83 4.18 3.15 3.31
CA PRO A 83 4.98 4.09 2.52
C PRO A 83 4.88 5.48 3.16
N VAL A 84 6.01 6.13 3.31
CA VAL A 84 6.09 7.47 3.89
C VAL A 84 6.84 8.38 2.94
N VAL A 85 6.28 9.56 2.74
CA VAL A 85 6.93 10.67 2.03
C VAL A 85 7.14 11.79 3.04
N ASP A 86 8.40 12.10 3.30
CA ASP A 86 8.81 13.27 4.08
C ASP A 86 9.65 14.20 3.20
N ASP A 87 10.34 15.17 3.79
CA ASP A 87 11.20 16.12 3.07
C ASP A 87 12.48 15.49 2.49
N GLY A 88 12.67 14.18 2.71
CA GLY A 88 13.78 13.40 2.19
C GLY A 88 13.37 12.40 1.11
N TYR A 89 14.04 11.24 1.11
CA TYR A 89 13.72 10.16 0.20
C TYR A 89 12.58 9.31 0.74
N PRO A 90 11.65 8.83 -0.13
CA PRO A 90 10.57 7.94 0.26
C PRO A 90 11.11 6.66 0.89
N TYR A 91 10.42 6.15 1.89
CA TYR A 91 10.78 4.92 2.59
C TYR A 91 9.54 4.09 2.94
N ILE A 92 9.76 2.82 3.23
CA ILE A 92 8.78 1.96 3.88
C ILE A 92 9.08 1.99 5.38
N ALA A 93 8.12 2.45 6.17
CA ALA A 93 8.12 2.35 7.61
C ALA A 93 7.40 1.08 8.05
N VAL A 94 7.87 0.48 9.14
CA VAL A 94 7.24 -0.69 9.77
C VAL A 94 6.81 -0.33 11.17
N PHE A 95 5.55 -0.64 11.48
CA PHE A 95 4.95 -0.42 12.78
C PHE A 95 4.40 -1.74 13.34
N SER A 96 4.25 -1.81 14.65
CA SER A 96 3.56 -2.91 15.30
C SER A 96 2.04 -2.80 15.11
N ALA A 97 1.40 -3.83 14.59
CA ALA A 97 -0.06 -3.90 14.48
C ALA A 97 -0.76 -3.94 15.85
N LYS A 98 -0.02 -4.34 16.92
CA LYS A 98 -0.56 -4.42 18.27
C LYS A 98 -0.88 -3.03 18.83
N ASP A 99 0.06 -2.07 18.71
CA ASP A 99 0.01 -0.79 19.43
C ASP A 99 0.43 0.41 18.58
N LEU A 100 0.54 0.23 17.27
CA LEU A 100 0.95 1.24 16.27
C LEU A 100 2.35 1.84 16.50
N LYS A 101 3.18 1.25 17.37
CA LYS A 101 4.51 1.77 17.63
C LYS A 101 5.45 1.55 16.45
N PHE A 102 6.23 2.57 16.14
CA PHE A 102 7.28 2.51 15.14
C PHE A 102 8.35 1.47 15.52
N ILE A 103 8.74 0.64 14.56
CA ILE A 103 9.77 -0.39 14.72
C ILE A 103 11.04 -0.01 13.97
N THR A 104 10.95 0.15 12.66
CA THR A 104 12.05 0.49 11.78
C THR A 104 11.57 1.12 10.48
N LYS A 105 12.50 1.64 9.67
CA LYS A 105 12.23 2.13 8.32
C LYS A 105 13.39 1.81 7.39
N GLN A 106 13.09 1.66 6.10
CA GLN A 106 14.11 1.51 5.08
C GLN A 106 13.79 2.40 3.88
N ILE A 107 14.78 3.23 3.50
CA ILE A 107 14.75 3.93 2.22
C ILE A 107 14.90 2.91 1.11
N ILE A 108 14.01 2.92 0.14
CA ILE A 108 14.03 1.97 -0.96
C ILE A 108 14.52 2.61 -2.26
N LYS A 109 15.14 1.76 -3.10
CA LYS A 109 15.71 2.17 -4.37
C LYS A 109 15.24 1.27 -5.49
N ARG A 110 15.11 1.83 -6.66
CA ARG A 110 14.86 1.12 -7.91
C ARG A 110 16.11 1.19 -8.78
N ASN A 111 16.72 0.04 -9.09
CA ASN A 111 17.96 -0.02 -9.91
C ASN A 111 19.05 0.96 -9.45
N GLY A 112 19.22 1.11 -8.12
CA GLY A 112 20.18 2.04 -7.51
C GLY A 112 19.71 3.49 -7.37
N ASN A 113 18.62 3.90 -8.04
CA ASN A 113 18.03 5.22 -7.94
C ASN A 113 16.93 5.26 -6.86
N TYR A 114 16.75 6.40 -6.22
CA TYR A 114 15.65 6.60 -5.30
C TYR A 114 14.32 6.71 -6.05
N PHE A 115 13.24 6.32 -5.40
CA PHE A 115 11.90 6.63 -5.87
C PHE A 115 11.65 8.14 -5.71
N ASP A 116 10.88 8.71 -6.64
CA ASP A 116 10.46 10.11 -6.52
C ASP A 116 9.35 10.24 -5.46
N SER A 117 8.48 9.25 -5.37
CA SER A 117 7.40 9.21 -4.39
C SER A 117 6.85 7.79 -4.24
N LEU A 118 6.36 7.45 -3.05
CA LEU A 118 5.67 6.19 -2.76
C LEU A 118 4.24 6.48 -2.32
N GLY A 119 3.26 5.99 -3.06
CA GLY A 119 1.85 6.12 -2.70
C GLY A 119 1.27 4.89 -2.01
N TRP A 120 1.83 3.72 -2.24
CA TRP A 120 1.26 2.45 -1.79
C TRP A 120 2.33 1.38 -1.58
N CYS A 121 2.00 0.40 -0.76
CA CYS A 121 2.65 -0.90 -0.75
C CYS A 121 1.61 -2.00 -0.48
N ALA A 122 1.89 -3.22 -0.91
CA ALA A 122 1.05 -4.37 -0.64
C ALA A 122 1.93 -5.60 -0.34
N ILE A 123 1.55 -6.37 0.66
CA ILE A 123 2.19 -7.66 0.96
C ILE A 123 1.37 -8.76 0.32
N ASN A 124 2.00 -9.57 -0.51
CA ASN A 124 1.36 -10.73 -1.06
C ASN A 124 1.21 -11.82 0.01
N PRO A 125 -0.01 -12.19 0.42
CA PRO A 125 -0.22 -13.14 1.52
C PRO A 125 0.26 -14.55 1.19
N THR A 126 0.42 -14.88 -0.10
CA THR A 126 0.89 -16.21 -0.53
C THR A 126 2.39 -16.39 -0.34
N ASN A 127 3.18 -15.33 -0.46
CA ASN A 127 4.65 -15.44 -0.46
C ASN A 127 5.37 -14.44 0.46
N GLY A 128 4.63 -13.58 1.17
CA GLY A 128 5.16 -12.61 2.13
C GLY A 128 6.02 -11.49 1.53
N LYS A 129 6.02 -11.31 0.20
CA LYS A 129 6.82 -10.28 -0.47
C LYS A 129 6.08 -8.96 -0.52
N LEU A 130 6.82 -7.86 -0.45
CA LEU A 130 6.29 -6.51 -0.59
C LEU A 130 6.35 -6.06 -2.05
N TYR A 131 5.24 -5.49 -2.51
CA TYR A 131 5.06 -4.92 -3.85
C TYR A 131 4.81 -3.41 -3.71
N THR A 132 5.46 -2.63 -4.57
CA THR A 132 5.23 -1.18 -4.65
C THR A 132 5.67 -0.64 -6.01
N SER A 133 5.29 0.58 -6.33
CA SER A 133 5.75 1.30 -7.52
C SER A 133 5.97 2.77 -7.21
N ASP A 134 6.70 3.45 -8.09
CA ASP A 134 6.75 4.89 -8.03
C ASP A 134 5.34 5.48 -8.25
N ARG A 135 5.00 6.52 -7.52
CA ARG A 135 3.75 7.25 -7.67
C ARG A 135 3.79 8.18 -8.89
N HIS A 136 4.93 8.83 -9.09
CA HIS A 136 5.16 9.75 -10.18
C HIS A 136 6.21 9.17 -11.13
N ILE A 137 5.78 8.79 -12.31
CA ILE A 137 6.73 8.46 -13.35
C ILE A 137 7.00 9.73 -14.10
N SER A 138 8.22 10.21 -14.01
CA SER A 138 8.68 11.28 -14.88
C SER A 138 8.66 10.78 -16.32
N ASP A 139 8.21 11.60 -17.26
CA ASP A 139 8.22 11.31 -18.69
C ASP A 139 9.65 11.03 -19.26
N LYS A 140 10.67 11.07 -18.39
CA LYS A 140 12.08 10.90 -18.72
C LYS A 140 12.62 9.46 -18.57
N ILE A 141 11.81 8.50 -18.13
CA ILE A 141 12.24 7.11 -17.98
C ILE A 141 11.90 6.37 -19.27
N GLU A 142 12.84 6.36 -20.21
CA GLU A 142 12.66 5.78 -21.54
C GLU A 142 12.53 4.25 -21.59
N ASP A 143 13.05 3.50 -20.62
CA ASP A 143 13.22 2.04 -20.77
C ASP A 143 12.29 1.15 -19.94
N ASP A 144 11.72 1.59 -18.84
CA ASP A 144 10.84 0.74 -18.00
C ASP A 144 9.63 1.53 -17.49
N LYS A 145 8.61 1.54 -18.31
CA LYS A 145 7.37 2.28 -18.11
C LYS A 145 6.55 1.75 -16.92
N SER A 146 6.75 2.32 -15.73
CA SER A 146 5.99 2.03 -14.51
C SER A 146 6.15 0.62 -13.94
N PRO A 147 7.35 0.15 -13.67
CA PRO A 147 7.50 -1.16 -13.07
C PRO A 147 6.97 -1.19 -11.63
N ILE A 148 6.34 -2.31 -11.29
CA ILE A 148 6.10 -2.68 -9.90
C ILE A 148 7.34 -3.44 -9.44
N ILE A 149 7.96 -2.97 -8.37
CA ILE A 149 9.11 -3.64 -7.77
C ILE A 149 8.63 -4.56 -6.66
N VAL A 150 9.16 -5.77 -6.67
CA VAL A 150 8.90 -6.78 -5.65
C VAL A 150 10.14 -6.89 -4.77
N TYR A 151 9.93 -6.86 -3.46
CA TYR A 151 10.99 -7.01 -2.46
C TYR A 151 10.77 -8.27 -1.63
N ASN A 152 11.86 -8.97 -1.33
CA ASN A 152 11.86 -9.87 -0.18
C ASN A 152 11.78 -9.06 1.10
N VAL A 153 11.01 -9.56 2.06
CA VAL A 153 10.92 -9.00 3.39
C VAL A 153 11.64 -9.94 4.35
N ASP A 154 12.63 -9.41 5.06
CA ASP A 154 13.33 -10.11 6.14
C ASP A 154 12.66 -9.76 7.47
N TYR A 155 11.80 -10.64 7.94
CA TYR A 155 11.03 -10.46 9.17
C TYR A 155 11.91 -10.55 10.44
N GLU A 156 13.02 -11.28 10.37
CA GLU A 156 13.99 -11.32 11.47
C GLU A 156 14.72 -9.98 11.59
N ALA A 157 15.13 -9.40 10.46
CA ALA A 157 15.71 -8.06 10.43
C ALA A 157 14.74 -7.01 11.01
N ILE A 158 13.43 -7.10 10.69
CA ILE A 158 12.41 -6.22 11.28
C ILE A 158 12.35 -6.40 12.80
N ALA A 159 12.28 -7.64 13.29
CA ALA A 159 12.24 -7.94 14.72
C ALA A 159 13.47 -7.38 15.47
N ASN A 160 14.62 -7.38 14.81
CA ASN A 160 15.89 -6.81 15.31
C ASN A 160 16.02 -5.30 15.03
N ARG A 161 14.97 -4.63 14.54
CA ARG A 161 14.93 -3.19 14.22
C ARG A 161 16.00 -2.74 13.23
N SER A 162 16.42 -3.61 12.33
CA SER A 162 17.35 -3.29 11.25
C SER A 162 16.69 -2.37 10.22
N ASP A 163 17.45 -1.44 9.67
CA ASP A 163 17.06 -0.59 8.55
C ASP A 163 17.32 -1.26 7.19
N LYS A 164 17.65 -2.56 7.18
CA LYS A 164 17.93 -3.38 5.99
C LYS A 164 17.07 -4.63 6.00
N PHE A 165 15.76 -4.47 5.88
CA PHE A 165 14.80 -5.57 5.88
C PHE A 165 14.15 -5.82 4.50
N LEU A 166 14.41 -4.96 3.50
CA LEU A 166 13.93 -5.13 2.13
C LEU A 166 15.10 -5.34 1.18
N SER A 167 15.03 -6.37 0.36
CA SER A 167 15.95 -6.58 -0.74
C SER A 167 15.19 -6.74 -2.05
N SER A 168 15.64 -6.04 -3.12
CA SER A 168 15.01 -6.13 -4.43
C SER A 168 15.00 -7.57 -4.92
N PHE A 169 13.87 -8.06 -5.39
CA PHE A 169 13.68 -9.45 -5.79
C PHE A 169 13.40 -9.62 -7.27
N CYS A 170 12.32 -9.02 -7.77
CA CYS A 170 11.99 -9.06 -9.20
C CYS A 170 11.19 -7.83 -9.60
N THR A 171 10.89 -7.72 -10.89
CA THR A 171 10.14 -6.59 -11.45
C THR A 171 8.94 -7.09 -12.24
N LEU A 172 7.79 -6.44 -12.07
CA LEU A 172 6.59 -6.71 -12.86
C LEU A 172 6.29 -5.51 -13.75
N ILE A 173 6.05 -5.76 -15.02
CA ILE A 173 5.68 -4.72 -16.00
C ILE A 173 4.21 -4.89 -16.37
N PRO A 174 3.34 -3.92 -16.03
CA PRO A 174 1.91 -4.01 -16.32
C PRO A 174 1.59 -3.71 -17.78
N TYR A 175 0.75 -4.56 -18.36
CA TYR A 175 0.24 -4.44 -19.73
C TYR A 175 -1.28 -4.51 -19.77
N THR A 176 -1.88 -3.89 -20.78
CA THR A 176 -3.29 -4.09 -21.12
C THR A 176 -3.53 -5.53 -21.59
N GLU A 177 -4.80 -5.91 -21.72
CA GLU A 177 -5.15 -7.21 -22.32
C GLU A 177 -4.69 -7.29 -23.79
N SER A 178 -4.73 -6.17 -24.53
CA SER A 178 -4.23 -6.05 -25.89
C SER A 178 -2.70 -6.09 -26.05
N GLY A 179 -1.96 -6.05 -24.95
CA GLY A 179 -0.50 -6.13 -24.94
C GLY A 179 0.21 -4.78 -25.05
N GLU A 180 -0.48 -3.69 -24.75
CA GLU A 180 0.10 -2.36 -24.63
C GLU A 180 0.62 -2.15 -23.21
N ASN A 181 1.76 -1.49 -23.06
CA ASN A 181 2.31 -1.14 -21.76
C ASN A 181 1.40 -0.15 -21.02
N ILE A 182 1.17 -0.38 -19.73
CA ILE A 182 0.40 0.51 -18.87
C ILE A 182 1.33 1.41 -18.08
N TYR A 183 1.15 2.72 -18.23
CA TYR A 183 1.76 3.69 -17.34
C TYR A 183 0.95 3.80 -16.07
N LEU A 184 1.53 3.41 -14.93
CA LEU A 184 0.93 3.60 -13.62
C LEU A 184 1.15 5.05 -13.18
N LYS A 185 0.29 5.96 -13.64
CA LYS A 185 0.32 7.35 -13.19
C LYS A 185 -0.53 7.50 -11.92
N HIS A 186 0.06 8.05 -10.87
CA HIS A 186 -0.61 8.28 -9.59
C HIS A 186 -1.22 7.00 -8.97
N SER A 187 -0.44 5.92 -8.91
CA SER A 187 -0.81 4.75 -8.12
C SER A 187 -0.80 5.13 -6.63
N GLN A 188 -1.95 5.03 -5.99
CA GLN A 188 -2.15 5.48 -4.61
C GLN A 188 -2.65 4.39 -3.67
N GLY A 189 -2.99 3.23 -4.18
CA GLY A 189 -3.44 2.11 -3.37
C GLY A 189 -3.18 0.78 -4.04
N GLY A 190 -2.90 -0.25 -3.22
CA GLY A 190 -2.69 -1.60 -3.69
C GLY A 190 -3.02 -2.63 -2.64
N CYS A 191 -3.68 -3.71 -3.02
CA CYS A 191 -3.91 -4.85 -2.14
C CYS A 191 -3.96 -6.17 -2.94
N PHE A 192 -3.81 -7.27 -2.24
CA PHE A 192 -3.98 -8.60 -2.80
C PHE A 192 -5.31 -9.21 -2.38
N ASP A 193 -5.95 -9.95 -3.30
CA ASP A 193 -7.06 -10.83 -2.96
C ASP A 193 -6.57 -12.26 -2.64
N ASP A 194 -7.49 -13.11 -2.18
CA ASP A 194 -7.26 -14.52 -1.85
C ASP A 194 -6.87 -15.39 -3.06
N LYS A 195 -7.04 -14.87 -4.28
CA LYS A 195 -6.69 -15.54 -5.55
C LYS A 195 -5.36 -15.08 -6.13
N ASN A 196 -4.56 -14.38 -5.33
CA ASN A 196 -3.27 -13.83 -5.73
C ASN A 196 -3.37 -12.82 -6.89
N ASN A 197 -4.47 -12.04 -6.95
CA ASN A 197 -4.55 -10.93 -7.85
C ASN A 197 -4.16 -9.63 -7.10
N LEU A 198 -3.34 -8.83 -7.75
CA LEU A 198 -3.00 -7.49 -7.30
C LEU A 198 -4.04 -6.50 -7.82
N HIS A 199 -4.68 -5.80 -6.91
CA HIS A 199 -5.60 -4.71 -7.18
C HIS A 199 -4.85 -3.40 -6.98
N LEU A 200 -4.81 -2.53 -8.00
CA LEU A 200 -4.16 -1.23 -7.94
C LEU A 200 -5.18 -0.13 -8.16
N VAL A 201 -5.20 0.82 -7.26
CA VAL A 201 -5.95 2.06 -7.39
C VAL A 201 -5.08 3.08 -8.11
N ASN A 202 -5.47 3.45 -9.31
CA ASN A 202 -4.80 4.44 -10.14
C ASN A 202 -5.75 5.60 -10.41
N GLY A 203 -5.26 6.80 -10.35
CA GLY A 203 -6.11 7.87 -10.80
C GLY A 203 -5.70 9.27 -10.45
N TYR A 204 -5.50 10.03 -11.49
CA TYR A 204 -5.75 11.46 -11.50
C TYR A 204 -6.78 11.74 -12.62
N PRO A 205 -7.64 12.78 -12.51
CA PRO A 205 -8.76 13.00 -13.46
C PRO A 205 -8.37 13.06 -14.94
N HIS A 206 -7.10 13.21 -15.25
CA HIS A 206 -6.60 13.44 -16.61
C HIS A 206 -5.62 12.38 -17.13
N SER A 207 -5.42 11.24 -16.42
CA SER A 207 -4.54 10.18 -16.92
C SER A 207 -5.31 9.23 -17.84
N TYR A 208 -4.97 9.25 -19.10
CA TYR A 208 -5.55 8.35 -20.10
C TYR A 208 -5.28 6.89 -19.75
N GLY A 209 -6.32 6.08 -19.70
CA GLY A 209 -6.25 4.62 -19.73
C GLY A 209 -5.98 3.87 -18.42
N THR A 210 -5.70 4.54 -17.29
CA THR A 210 -5.35 3.87 -16.03
C THR A 210 -6.22 4.24 -14.83
N ARG A 211 -7.34 4.95 -15.08
CA ARG A 211 -8.25 5.42 -14.03
C ARG A 211 -9.04 4.26 -13.43
N GLY A 212 -9.23 4.29 -12.09
CA GLY A 212 -10.01 3.30 -11.35
C GLY A 212 -9.16 2.17 -10.77
N ILE A 213 -9.77 1.03 -10.51
CA ILE A 213 -9.10 -0.14 -9.93
C ILE A 213 -8.72 -1.09 -11.07
N SER A 214 -7.43 -1.29 -11.26
CA SER A 214 -6.90 -2.27 -12.21
C SER A 214 -6.53 -3.56 -11.49
N ILE A 215 -6.89 -4.71 -12.06
CA ILE A 215 -6.66 -6.03 -11.46
C ILE A 215 -5.67 -6.81 -12.31
N TYR A 216 -4.60 -7.27 -11.70
CA TYR A 216 -3.53 -8.04 -12.34
C TYR A 216 -3.34 -9.39 -11.66
N LYS A 217 -3.24 -10.46 -12.45
CA LYS A 217 -2.74 -11.73 -11.92
C LYS A 217 -1.21 -11.67 -11.86
N VAL A 218 -0.65 -11.86 -10.67
CA VAL A 218 0.80 -11.90 -10.49
C VAL A 218 1.30 -13.36 -10.44
N PRO A 219 2.60 -13.61 -10.75
CA PRO A 219 3.20 -14.92 -10.57
C PRO A 219 3.11 -15.36 -9.10
N THR A 220 2.65 -16.59 -8.86
CA THR A 220 2.55 -17.15 -7.50
C THR A 220 3.93 -17.36 -6.88
N MET A 221 4.88 -17.80 -7.70
CA MET A 221 6.27 -18.05 -7.30
C MET A 221 7.22 -17.28 -8.25
N PRO A 222 7.39 -15.96 -8.04
CA PRO A 222 8.34 -15.20 -8.83
C PRO A 222 9.79 -15.61 -8.51
N GLU A 223 10.66 -15.53 -9.51
CA GLU A 223 12.09 -15.85 -9.38
C GLU A 223 12.93 -14.58 -9.20
N TYR A 224 14.02 -14.71 -8.46
CA TYR A 224 14.97 -13.61 -8.24
C TYR A 224 15.54 -13.07 -9.56
N GLY A 225 15.63 -11.75 -9.67
CA GLY A 225 16.23 -11.07 -10.81
C GLY A 225 15.44 -11.10 -12.11
N LYS A 226 14.26 -11.72 -12.12
CA LYS A 226 13.42 -11.80 -13.33
C LYS A 226 12.55 -10.56 -13.52
N LYS A 227 12.24 -10.30 -14.80
CA LYS A 227 11.20 -9.38 -15.22
C LYS A 227 10.01 -10.18 -15.72
N TYR A 228 8.81 -9.84 -15.22
CA TYR A 228 7.57 -10.49 -15.63
C TYR A 228 6.65 -9.47 -16.28
N VAL A 229 6.02 -9.85 -17.36
CA VAL A 229 4.88 -9.13 -17.92
C VAL A 229 3.62 -9.60 -17.21
N ILE A 230 2.89 -8.68 -16.60
CA ILE A 230 1.58 -8.95 -16.00
C ILE A 230 0.49 -8.26 -16.80
N LYS A 231 -0.52 -9.05 -17.19
CA LYS A 231 -1.64 -8.51 -17.98
C LYS A 231 -2.78 -8.09 -17.07
N ARG A 232 -3.34 -6.91 -17.34
CA ARG A 232 -4.57 -6.45 -16.70
C ARG A 232 -5.71 -7.38 -17.07
N LYS A 233 -6.45 -7.85 -16.07
CA LYS A 233 -7.65 -8.71 -16.27
C LYS A 233 -8.90 -7.86 -16.49
N THR A 234 -9.01 -6.76 -15.78
CA THR A 234 -10.16 -5.86 -15.82
C THR A 234 -9.84 -4.52 -15.18
N THR A 235 -10.64 -3.53 -15.46
CA THR A 235 -10.66 -2.25 -14.76
C THR A 235 -12.08 -2.03 -14.24
N LEU A 236 -12.17 -1.65 -12.96
CA LEU A 236 -13.41 -1.19 -12.34
C LEU A 236 -13.35 0.35 -12.30
N LEU A 237 -14.33 0.99 -12.89
CA LEU A 237 -14.47 2.45 -12.97
C LEU A 237 -15.33 2.97 -11.83
#